data_de700e41d9837c2ce42fb520d47ec48d
#
_entry.id   de700e41d9837c2ce42fb520d47ec48d
#
_cell.length_a   1.000
_cell.length_b   1.000
_cell.length_c   1.000
_cell.angle_alpha   90.00
_cell.angle_beta   90.00
_cell.angle_gamma   90.00
#
_symmetry.space_group_name_H-M   'P 1'
#
loop_
_entity.id
_entity.type
_entity.pdbx_description
1 polymer ?
#
loop_
_entity_poly.entity_id
_entity_poly.type
_entity_poly.pdbx_seq_one_letter_code
_entity_poly.pdbx_strand_id
1 'polypeptide(L)'
;MAVTDPLGDLLTRIRNGQRARKDSVLTPASKLRARVLDVLQREGYIRGYSDEQMGPIAGIRIELKYFEGQPAIKHVARVSKPGRRIYSGSQELPRVRNGLGITIVSTPRGVLSDNEAREANVGGEVLAEVF
;
A
#
# COMPACT_ATOMS: atom_id res chain seq x y z
N MET A 1 3.72 -8.94 -24.74
CA MET A 1 3.22 -7.76 -24.00
C MET A 1 3.44 -7.96 -22.50
N ALA A 2 3.99 -6.99 -21.85
CA ALA A 2 4.23 -7.08 -20.43
C ALA A 2 2.92 -6.93 -19.65
N VAL A 3 2.75 -7.74 -18.61
CA VAL A 3 1.65 -7.57 -17.68
C VAL A 3 1.97 -6.36 -16.81
N THR A 4 1.03 -5.42 -16.74
CA THR A 4 1.19 -4.24 -15.90
C THR A 4 0.64 -4.49 -14.50
N ASP A 5 1.36 -4.06 -13.49
CA ASP A 5 0.92 -4.12 -12.11
C ASP A 5 1.11 -2.75 -11.45
N PRO A 6 0.13 -1.86 -11.60
CA PRO A 6 0.23 -0.50 -11.04
C PRO A 6 0.48 -0.49 -9.53
N LEU A 7 -0.10 -1.43 -8.81
CA LEU A 7 0.11 -1.51 -7.36
C LEU A 7 1.52 -1.99 -7.04
N GLY A 8 2.02 -2.99 -7.76
CA GLY A 8 3.40 -3.45 -7.60
C GLY A 8 4.39 -2.33 -7.88
N ASP A 9 4.14 -1.53 -8.93
CA ASP A 9 4.95 -0.36 -9.24
C ASP A 9 4.94 0.66 -8.10
N LEU A 10 3.77 0.95 -7.53
CA LEU A 10 3.63 1.85 -6.39
C LEU A 10 4.49 1.39 -5.21
N LEU A 11 4.37 0.12 -4.84
CA LEU A 11 5.10 -0.42 -3.69
C LEU A 11 6.60 -0.42 -3.93
N THR A 12 7.04 -0.68 -5.16
CA THR A 12 8.46 -0.61 -5.54
C THR A 12 8.99 0.81 -5.43
N ARG A 13 8.22 1.81 -5.87
CA ARG A 13 8.64 3.22 -5.77
C ARG A 13 8.81 3.64 -4.32
N ILE A 14 7.88 3.24 -3.45
CA ILE A 14 7.96 3.51 -2.01
C ILE A 14 9.19 2.84 -1.41
N ARG A 15 9.39 1.56 -1.71
CA ARG A 15 10.54 0.79 -1.20
C ARG A 15 11.85 1.44 -1.60
N ASN A 16 12.01 1.75 -2.88
CA ASN A 16 13.24 2.36 -3.39
C ASN A 16 13.46 3.75 -2.80
N GLY A 17 12.41 4.55 -2.65
CA GLY A 17 12.49 5.86 -2.01
C GLY A 17 12.95 5.78 -0.57
N GLN A 18 12.41 4.83 0.19
CA GLN A 18 12.81 4.62 1.58
C GLN A 18 14.28 4.17 1.69
N ARG A 19 14.71 3.28 0.80
CA ARG A 19 16.12 2.83 0.77
C ARG A 19 17.08 3.97 0.43
N ALA A 20 16.67 4.85 -0.48
CA ALA A 20 17.47 6.01 -0.88
C ALA A 20 17.34 7.20 0.08
N ARG A 21 16.58 7.06 1.16
CA ARG A 21 16.34 8.11 2.17
C ARG A 21 15.74 9.37 1.57
N LYS A 22 14.85 9.22 0.59
CA LYS A 22 14.15 10.36 -0.02
C LYS A 22 13.03 10.86 0.89
N ASP A 23 12.75 12.15 0.84
CA ASP A 23 11.62 12.73 1.56
C ASP A 23 10.29 12.38 0.90
N SER A 24 10.28 12.26 -0.42
CA SER A 24 9.08 11.96 -1.19
C SER A 24 9.40 11.21 -2.47
N VAL A 25 8.38 10.58 -3.04
CA VAL A 25 8.47 9.93 -4.34
C VAL A 25 7.23 10.28 -5.17
N LEU A 26 7.37 10.25 -6.49
CA LEU A 26 6.26 10.47 -7.42
C LEU A 26 5.79 9.15 -8.00
N THR A 27 4.49 9.03 -8.22
CA THR A 27 3.88 7.89 -8.89
C THR A 27 2.76 8.38 -9.81
N PRO A 28 2.47 7.67 -10.92
CA PRO A 28 1.29 7.99 -11.70
C PRO A 28 0.03 7.90 -10.83
N ALA A 29 -0.94 8.79 -11.08
CA ALA A 29 -2.18 8.82 -10.31
C ALA A 29 -3.15 7.74 -10.77
N SER A 30 -3.83 7.12 -9.81
CA SER A 30 -4.98 6.25 -10.04
C SER A 30 -5.80 6.16 -8.76
N LYS A 31 -7.05 5.75 -8.91
CA LYS A 31 -7.93 5.57 -7.74
C LYS A 31 -7.41 4.50 -6.81
N LEU A 32 -6.93 3.38 -7.35
CA LEU A 32 -6.40 2.29 -6.54
C LEU A 32 -5.18 2.74 -5.76
N ARG A 33 -4.23 3.44 -6.41
CA ARG A 33 -3.04 3.94 -5.73
C ARG A 33 -3.41 4.89 -4.60
N ALA A 34 -4.34 5.82 -4.84
CA ALA A 34 -4.81 6.75 -3.82
C ALA A 34 -5.43 6.02 -2.63
N ARG A 35 -6.25 5.01 -2.88
CA ARG A 35 -6.91 4.25 -1.80
C ARG A 35 -5.92 3.45 -0.97
N VAL A 36 -4.90 2.86 -1.61
CA VAL A 36 -3.83 2.18 -0.89
C VAL A 36 -3.04 3.17 -0.04
N LEU A 37 -2.75 4.35 -0.59
CA LEU A 37 -2.05 5.40 0.16
C LEU A 37 -2.87 5.90 1.35
N ASP A 38 -4.19 5.97 1.22
CA ASP A 38 -5.07 6.33 2.35
C ASP A 38 -4.90 5.34 3.51
N VAL A 39 -4.84 4.03 3.20
CA VAL A 39 -4.62 3.01 4.23
C VAL A 39 -3.25 3.17 4.87
N LEU A 40 -2.21 3.36 4.06
CA LEU A 40 -0.85 3.55 4.57
C LEU A 40 -0.76 4.77 5.48
N GLN A 41 -1.44 5.86 5.13
CA GLN A 41 -1.46 7.06 5.94
C GLN A 41 -2.22 6.84 7.25
N ARG A 42 -3.41 6.23 7.20
CA ARG A 42 -4.21 5.94 8.40
C ARG A 42 -3.45 5.05 9.38
N GLU A 43 -2.69 4.10 8.85
CA GLU A 43 -1.94 3.16 9.67
C GLU A 43 -0.56 3.69 10.08
N GLY A 44 -0.24 4.92 9.68
CA GLY A 44 0.98 5.59 10.14
C GLY A 44 2.26 5.21 9.40
N TYR A 45 2.16 4.65 8.19
CA TYR A 45 3.33 4.24 7.40
C TYR A 45 3.87 5.32 6.49
N ILE A 46 3.04 6.28 6.09
CA ILE A 46 3.48 7.46 5.32
C ILE A 46 2.93 8.71 5.98
N ARG A 47 3.54 9.86 5.68
CA ARG A 47 3.09 11.16 6.23
C ARG A 47 1.83 11.64 5.53
N GLY A 48 1.71 11.37 4.24
CA GLY A 48 0.58 11.77 3.44
C GLY A 48 0.90 11.74 1.97
N TYR A 49 -0.01 12.27 1.16
CA TYR A 49 0.21 12.39 -0.28
C TYR A 49 -0.59 13.57 -0.82
N SER A 50 -0.20 14.05 -2.01
CA SER A 50 -0.88 15.15 -2.68
C SER A 50 -0.76 14.96 -4.19
N ASP A 51 -1.67 15.62 -4.93
CA ASP A 51 -1.60 15.60 -6.38
C ASP A 51 -0.41 16.43 -6.85
N GLU A 52 0.34 15.91 -7.83
CA GLU A 52 1.44 16.62 -8.43
C GLU A 52 1.59 16.18 -9.88
N GLN A 53 1.74 17.12 -10.78
CA GLN A 53 1.92 16.82 -12.19
C GLN A 53 3.22 16.02 -12.40
N MET A 54 3.14 14.94 -13.16
CA MET A 54 4.26 14.05 -13.45
C MET A 54 4.52 14.06 -14.95
N GLY A 55 5.27 15.08 -15.43
CA GLY A 55 5.42 15.30 -16.86
C GLY A 55 4.06 15.57 -17.51
N PRO A 56 3.68 14.84 -18.58
CA PRO A 56 2.40 15.04 -19.25
C PRO A 56 1.21 14.35 -18.58
N ILE A 57 1.44 13.60 -17.49
CA ILE A 57 0.38 12.83 -16.84
C ILE A 57 0.15 13.33 -15.41
N ALA A 58 -1.05 13.04 -14.92
CA ALA A 58 -1.37 13.30 -13.51
C ALA A 58 -0.59 12.33 -12.62
N GLY A 59 -0.06 12.85 -11.52
CA GLY A 59 0.71 12.05 -10.58
C GLY A 59 0.30 12.29 -9.15
N ILE A 60 0.94 11.56 -8.24
CA ILE A 60 0.79 11.70 -6.81
C ILE A 60 2.17 11.78 -6.20
N ARG A 61 2.37 12.78 -5.36
CA ARG A 61 3.57 12.92 -4.54
C ARG A 61 3.29 12.27 -3.19
N ILE A 62 4.11 11.29 -2.83
CA ILE A 62 3.98 10.54 -1.58
C ILE A 62 5.04 11.04 -0.61
N GLU A 63 4.61 11.56 0.55
CA GLU A 63 5.51 12.02 1.59
C GLU A 63 5.90 10.83 2.47
N LEU A 64 7.17 10.44 2.40
CA LEU A 64 7.69 9.29 3.14
C LEU A 64 7.92 9.63 4.61
N LYS A 65 7.92 8.62 5.46
CA LYS A 65 8.01 8.80 6.90
C LYS A 65 9.21 8.06 7.47
N TYR A 66 9.91 8.73 8.36
CA TYR A 66 11.06 8.17 9.09
C TYR A 66 10.87 8.42 10.58
N PHE A 67 11.39 7.52 11.38
CA PHE A 67 11.39 7.67 12.82
C PHE A 67 12.78 7.37 13.35
N GLU A 68 13.40 8.34 14.00
CA GLU A 68 14.78 8.24 14.50
C GLU A 68 15.75 7.75 13.42
N GLY A 69 15.62 8.31 12.20
CA GLY A 69 16.49 7.98 11.08
C GLY A 69 16.17 6.67 10.38
N GLN A 70 15.15 5.93 10.82
CA GLN A 70 14.76 4.67 10.22
C GLN A 70 13.47 4.80 9.40
N PRO A 71 13.37 4.13 8.25
CA PRO A 71 12.12 4.14 7.49
C PRO A 71 10.95 3.59 8.31
N ALA A 72 9.80 4.25 8.21
CA ALA A 72 8.58 3.75 8.85
C ALA A 72 8.13 2.43 8.25
N ILE A 73 8.35 2.25 6.94
CA ILE A 73 8.08 0.99 6.25
C ILE A 73 9.39 0.20 6.19
N LYS A 74 9.47 -0.89 6.92
CA LYS A 74 10.63 -1.77 6.93
C LYS A 74 10.50 -2.87 5.87
N HIS A 75 9.26 -3.26 5.56
CA HIS A 75 8.97 -4.28 4.58
C HIS A 75 7.65 -3.97 3.89
N VAL A 76 7.62 -4.09 2.58
CA VAL A 76 6.40 -3.99 1.79
C VAL A 76 6.49 -4.97 0.63
N ALA A 77 5.46 -5.79 0.46
CA ALA A 77 5.45 -6.82 -0.57
C ALA A 77 4.05 -7.00 -1.16
N ARG A 78 4.00 -7.25 -2.46
CA ARG A 78 2.77 -7.68 -3.15
C ARG A 78 2.40 -9.08 -2.66
N VAL A 79 1.12 -9.30 -2.38
CA VAL A 79 0.59 -10.62 -2.06
C VAL A 79 -0.18 -11.15 -3.27
N SER A 80 -1.30 -10.51 -3.63
CA SER A 80 -2.04 -10.83 -4.84
C SER A 80 -1.35 -10.21 -6.05
N LYS A 81 -1.20 -10.94 -7.14
CA LYS A 81 -0.51 -10.48 -8.36
C LYS A 81 -1.39 -10.74 -9.57
N PRO A 82 -1.17 -10.02 -10.70
CA PRO A 82 -1.98 -10.24 -11.90
C PRO A 82 -2.07 -11.69 -12.36
N GLY A 83 -0.99 -12.46 -12.23
CA GLY A 83 -0.96 -13.87 -12.60
C GLY A 83 -1.39 -14.83 -11.49
N ARG A 84 -1.62 -14.33 -10.28
CA ARG A 84 -1.96 -15.16 -9.14
C ARG A 84 -2.71 -14.32 -8.11
N ARG A 85 -4.03 -14.29 -8.22
CA ARG A 85 -4.88 -13.55 -7.29
C ARG A 85 -5.09 -14.33 -6.00
N ILE A 86 -5.06 -13.63 -4.87
CA ILE A 86 -5.19 -14.21 -3.53
C ILE A 86 -6.36 -13.53 -2.81
N TYR A 87 -7.34 -14.33 -2.40
CA TYR A 87 -8.53 -13.85 -1.71
C TYR A 87 -8.62 -14.50 -0.34
N SER A 88 -9.24 -13.80 0.61
CA SER A 88 -9.42 -14.30 1.97
C SER A 88 -10.72 -13.79 2.55
N GLY A 89 -11.41 -14.62 3.33
CA GLY A 89 -12.54 -14.19 4.15
C GLY A 89 -12.06 -13.41 5.36
N SER A 90 -12.98 -12.70 6.01
CA SER A 90 -12.64 -11.83 7.15
C SER A 90 -11.96 -12.59 8.29
N GLN A 91 -12.32 -13.85 8.51
CA GLN A 91 -11.77 -14.64 9.62
C GLN A 91 -10.42 -15.26 9.29
N GLU A 92 -10.09 -15.39 8.01
CA GLU A 92 -8.85 -16.01 7.54
C GLU A 92 -7.79 -15.00 7.10
N LEU A 93 -8.05 -13.69 7.25
CA LEU A 93 -7.08 -12.66 6.85
C LEU A 93 -5.77 -12.84 7.61
N PRO A 94 -4.64 -12.90 6.89
CA PRO A 94 -3.36 -13.13 7.55
C PRO A 94 -2.97 -11.96 8.43
N ARG A 95 -2.32 -12.28 9.54
CA ARG A 95 -1.73 -11.27 10.41
C ARG A 95 -0.24 -11.16 10.12
N VAL A 96 0.24 -9.94 9.97
CA VAL A 96 1.65 -9.67 9.69
C VAL A 96 2.34 -9.35 11.02
N ARG A 97 3.42 -10.07 11.31
CA ARG A 97 4.20 -9.85 12.54
C ARG A 97 3.32 -9.87 13.80
N ASN A 98 2.41 -10.84 13.89
CA ASN A 98 1.48 -10.99 15.03
C ASN A 98 0.68 -9.71 15.29
N GLY A 99 0.29 -9.00 14.23
CA GLY A 99 -0.50 -7.78 14.36
C GLY A 99 0.30 -6.50 14.45
N LEU A 100 1.64 -6.56 14.41
CA LEU A 100 2.48 -5.37 14.38
C LEU A 100 2.52 -4.73 13.00
N GLY A 101 2.29 -5.52 11.95
CA GLY A 101 2.13 -5.04 10.59
C GLY A 101 0.69 -5.14 10.14
N ILE A 102 0.46 -4.87 8.85
CA ILE A 102 -0.87 -4.95 8.25
C ILE A 102 -0.84 -5.68 6.92
N THR A 103 -2.01 -6.22 6.50
CA THR A 103 -2.26 -6.48 5.09
C THR A 103 -3.22 -5.40 4.59
N ILE A 104 -3.12 -5.09 3.31
CA ILE A 104 -4.02 -4.16 2.63
C ILE A 104 -4.96 -5.01 1.79
N VAL A 105 -6.27 -4.85 2.00
CA VAL A 105 -7.29 -5.72 1.43
C VAL A 105 -8.28 -4.90 0.62
N SER A 106 -8.57 -5.35 -0.60
CA SER A 106 -9.63 -4.76 -1.43
C SER A 106 -10.93 -5.48 -1.13
N THR A 107 -11.87 -4.78 -0.51
CA THR A 107 -13.15 -5.36 -0.06
C THR A 107 -14.32 -4.67 -0.74
N PRO A 108 -15.55 -5.24 -0.65
CA PRO A 108 -16.75 -4.55 -1.13
C PRO A 108 -16.99 -3.18 -0.45
N ARG A 109 -16.38 -2.94 0.71
CA ARG A 109 -16.48 -1.67 1.42
C ARG A 109 -15.31 -0.73 1.15
N GLY A 110 -14.45 -1.07 0.20
CA GLY A 110 -13.28 -0.28 -0.17
C GLY A 110 -11.98 -0.96 0.19
N VAL A 111 -10.88 -0.23 0.05
CA VAL A 111 -9.56 -0.72 0.40
C VAL A 111 -9.34 -0.45 1.89
N LEU A 112 -9.06 -1.50 2.63
CA LEU A 112 -8.98 -1.47 4.11
C LEU A 112 -7.70 -2.19 4.57
N SER A 113 -7.28 -1.90 5.81
CA SER A 113 -6.32 -2.77 6.48
C SER A 113 -7.03 -4.04 6.95
N ASP A 114 -6.26 -5.08 7.27
CA ASP A 114 -6.82 -6.33 7.77
C ASP A 114 -7.62 -6.11 9.06
N ASN A 115 -7.15 -5.25 9.95
CA ASN A 115 -7.89 -4.92 11.18
C ASN A 115 -9.23 -4.28 10.87
N GLU A 116 -9.24 -3.31 9.95
CA GLU A 116 -10.48 -2.66 9.52
C GLU A 116 -11.44 -3.65 8.86
N ALA A 117 -10.92 -4.56 8.04
CA ALA A 117 -11.73 -5.56 7.35
C ALA A 117 -12.33 -6.57 8.33
N ARG A 118 -11.56 -7.02 9.33
CA ARG A 118 -12.07 -7.90 10.38
C ARG A 118 -13.18 -7.22 11.19
N GLU A 119 -12.97 -5.99 11.55
CA GLU A 119 -13.94 -5.21 12.32
C GLU A 119 -15.24 -5.02 11.53
N ALA A 120 -15.13 -4.77 10.22
CA ALA A 120 -16.29 -4.64 9.34
C ALA A 120 -16.86 -5.99 8.90
N ASN A 121 -16.23 -7.10 9.28
CA ASN A 121 -16.61 -8.47 8.93
C ASN A 121 -16.69 -8.67 7.42
N VAL A 122 -15.72 -8.18 6.69
CA VAL A 122 -15.62 -8.34 5.23
C VAL A 122 -14.26 -8.90 4.85
N GLY A 123 -14.25 -9.72 3.81
CA GLY A 123 -13.02 -10.22 3.20
C GLY A 123 -12.86 -9.65 1.80
N GLY A 124 -11.83 -10.08 1.12
CA GLY A 124 -11.58 -9.63 -0.25
C GLY A 124 -10.22 -10.07 -0.76
N GLU A 125 -9.73 -9.33 -1.75
CA GLU A 125 -8.43 -9.59 -2.33
C GLU A 125 -7.34 -9.02 -1.43
N VAL A 126 -6.39 -9.88 -1.02
CA VAL A 126 -5.26 -9.45 -0.19
C VAL A 126 -4.20 -8.88 -1.11
N LEU A 127 -4.08 -7.56 -1.14
CA LEU A 127 -3.25 -6.85 -2.10
C LEU A 127 -1.77 -6.87 -1.73
N ALA A 128 -1.45 -6.57 -0.48
CA ALA A 128 -0.07 -6.38 -0.05
C ALA A 128 0.06 -6.59 1.45
N GLU A 129 1.31 -6.79 1.89
CA GLU A 129 1.64 -6.81 3.31
C GLU A 129 2.68 -5.74 3.60
N VAL A 130 2.60 -5.13 4.77
CA VAL A 130 3.44 -4.00 5.19
C VAL A 130 3.78 -4.14 6.67
N PHE A 131 5.04 -3.90 6.99
CA PHE A 131 5.43 -3.68 8.39
C PHE A 131 6.67 -2.82 8.52
#